data_c87e598129b733b8660872ec255e2ef2
#
_entry.id   c87e598129b733b8660872ec255e2ef2
#
_cell.length_a   1.000
_cell.length_b   1.000
_cell.length_c   1.000
_cell.angle_alpha   90.00
_cell.angle_beta   90.00
_cell.angle_gamma   90.00
#
_symmetry.space_group_name_H-M   'P 1'
#
loop_
_entity.id
_entity.type
_entity.pdbx_description
1 polymer ?
#
loop_
_entity_poly.entity_id
_entity_poly.type
_entity_poly.pdbx_seq_one_letter_code
_entity_poly.pdbx_strand_id
1 'polypeptide(L)'
;MNRGCSIGLMIALVIAGVVGYIGYRFANQFAELPEEIAPYQHLDSVRSMVASAAPRPSDSARLTEAWISPLLAAADSSNAVVEQIASNIAALKKEDGGFIKNFGAGMNLVKEARLIPLLVRRGVVQVLNQQNRSWAEYDWAKERAIAAAGITRSNVDSAAQALFHATLGDTTDAQIRVPDGAVGDFYRRTDSLRASGAIDSAEFALMRPYRQLLLDRGVLLLLGIEAHDSFDVIVSE
;
A
#
# COMPACT_ATOMS: atom_id res chain seq x y z
N MET A 1 -12.87 -53.93 18.08
CA MET A 1 -12.26 -52.87 17.25
C MET A 1 -13.29 -51.78 17.07
N ASN A 2 -13.04 -50.59 17.65
CA ASN A 2 -14.00 -49.48 17.75
C ASN A 2 -14.24 -48.82 16.41
N ARG A 3 -15.42 -48.99 15.81
CA ARG A 3 -15.86 -48.36 14.56
C ARG A 3 -15.85 -46.80 14.62
N GLY A 4 -15.92 -46.24 15.84
CA GLY A 4 -15.87 -44.77 16.02
C GLY A 4 -14.49 -44.14 15.80
N CYS A 5 -13.41 -44.89 16.04
CA CYS A 5 -12.04 -44.37 15.89
C CYS A 5 -11.63 -44.27 14.42
N SER A 6 -12.14 -45.13 13.53
CA SER A 6 -11.84 -45.09 12.09
C SER A 6 -12.56 -43.97 11.35
N ILE A 7 -13.75 -43.59 11.82
CA ILE A 7 -14.49 -42.44 11.21
C ILE A 7 -13.81 -41.13 11.57
N GLY A 8 -13.38 -40.95 12.82
CA GLY A 8 -12.65 -39.78 13.26
C GLY A 8 -11.31 -39.57 12.50
N LEU A 9 -10.58 -40.68 12.29
CA LEU A 9 -9.32 -40.65 11.51
C LEU A 9 -9.56 -40.30 10.04
N MET A 10 -10.65 -40.85 9.43
CA MET A 10 -10.99 -40.51 8.04
C MET A 10 -11.38 -39.04 7.89
N ILE A 11 -12.15 -38.49 8.81
CA ILE A 11 -12.51 -37.06 8.79
C ILE A 11 -11.26 -36.20 8.96
N ALA A 12 -10.35 -36.54 9.88
CA ALA A 12 -9.11 -35.84 10.08
C ALA A 12 -8.19 -35.86 8.82
N LEU A 13 -8.12 -37.02 8.13
CA LEU A 13 -7.36 -37.14 6.88
C LEU A 13 -8.00 -36.35 5.72
N VAL A 14 -9.32 -36.30 5.64
CA VAL A 14 -10.02 -35.49 4.64
C VAL A 14 -9.79 -34.00 4.90
N ILE A 15 -9.89 -33.56 6.16
CA ILE A 15 -9.60 -32.17 6.53
C ILE A 15 -8.13 -31.84 6.23
N ALA A 16 -7.18 -32.69 6.62
CA ALA A 16 -5.76 -32.50 6.34
C ALA A 16 -5.47 -32.48 4.82
N GLY A 17 -6.14 -33.35 4.06
CA GLY A 17 -6.05 -33.39 2.59
C GLY A 17 -6.61 -32.13 1.93
N VAL A 18 -7.75 -31.64 2.41
CA VAL A 18 -8.37 -30.40 1.93
C VAL A 18 -7.50 -29.19 2.29
N VAL A 19 -7.02 -29.11 3.54
CA VAL A 19 -6.12 -28.03 3.97
C VAL A 19 -4.78 -28.09 3.23
N GLY A 20 -4.21 -29.30 3.04
CA GLY A 20 -2.99 -29.49 2.26
C GLY A 20 -3.16 -29.15 0.79
N TYR A 21 -4.29 -29.52 0.17
CA TYR A 21 -4.60 -29.16 -1.21
C TYR A 21 -4.85 -27.66 -1.39
N ILE A 22 -5.57 -27.06 -0.44
CA ILE A 22 -5.78 -25.61 -0.40
C ILE A 22 -4.45 -24.91 -0.21
N GLY A 23 -3.59 -25.35 0.71
CA GLY A 23 -2.26 -24.81 0.93
C GLY A 23 -1.34 -24.95 -0.29
N TYR A 24 -1.39 -26.10 -0.99
CA TYR A 24 -0.64 -26.34 -2.22
C TYR A 24 -1.14 -25.46 -3.38
N ARG A 25 -2.46 -25.36 -3.56
CA ARG A 25 -3.04 -24.43 -4.54
C ARG A 25 -2.75 -22.96 -4.20
N PHE A 26 -2.79 -22.65 -2.91
CA PHE A 26 -2.38 -21.35 -2.39
C PHE A 26 -0.94 -21.03 -2.79
N ALA A 27 0.02 -21.91 -2.47
CA ALA A 27 1.42 -21.72 -2.82
C ALA A 27 1.65 -21.58 -4.33
N ASN A 28 0.98 -22.40 -5.16
CA ASN A 28 1.14 -22.34 -6.62
C ASN A 28 0.41 -21.16 -7.28
N GLN A 29 -0.75 -20.75 -6.78
CA GLN A 29 -1.44 -19.56 -7.30
C GLN A 29 -0.75 -18.24 -6.89
N PHE A 30 0.05 -18.28 -5.82
CA PHE A 30 0.86 -17.15 -5.38
C PHE A 30 2.26 -17.12 -6.02
N ALA A 31 2.68 -18.20 -6.70
CA ALA A 31 4.02 -18.30 -7.29
C ALA A 31 4.16 -17.49 -8.60
N GLU A 32 3.07 -17.21 -9.29
CA GLU A 32 3.14 -16.53 -10.59
C GLU A 32 2.53 -15.12 -10.50
N LEU A 33 3.40 -14.15 -10.27
CA LEU A 33 3.06 -12.74 -10.52
C LEU A 33 2.99 -12.52 -12.04
N PRO A 34 2.05 -11.69 -12.53
CA PRO A 34 2.05 -11.28 -13.93
C PRO A 34 3.44 -10.74 -14.32
N GLU A 35 3.98 -11.18 -15.46
CA GLU A 35 5.32 -10.77 -15.94
C GLU A 35 5.54 -9.25 -15.90
N GLU A 36 4.48 -8.49 -16.16
CA GLU A 36 4.51 -7.03 -16.16
C GLU A 36 4.69 -6.41 -14.76
N ILE A 37 4.36 -7.16 -13.69
CA ILE A 37 4.35 -6.66 -12.30
C ILE A 37 5.49 -7.28 -11.49
N ALA A 38 5.96 -8.47 -11.87
CA ALA A 38 7.05 -9.16 -11.21
C ALA A 38 8.32 -8.28 -10.97
N PRO A 39 8.74 -7.39 -11.91
CA PRO A 39 9.90 -6.53 -11.70
C PRO A 39 9.77 -5.55 -10.54
N TYR A 40 8.55 -5.23 -10.11
CA TYR A 40 8.27 -4.29 -9.01
C TYR A 40 8.31 -4.94 -7.62
N GLN A 41 8.64 -6.23 -7.54
CA GLN A 41 8.66 -6.98 -6.29
C GLN A 41 9.78 -6.54 -5.34
N HIS A 42 10.95 -6.20 -5.89
CA HIS A 42 12.12 -5.81 -5.11
C HIS A 42 12.44 -4.33 -5.27
N LEU A 43 12.61 -3.62 -4.14
CA LEU A 43 12.86 -2.18 -4.12
C LEU A 43 14.10 -1.76 -4.92
N ASP A 44 15.17 -2.54 -4.87
CA ASP A 44 16.38 -2.23 -5.63
C ASP A 44 16.12 -2.29 -7.14
N SER A 45 15.33 -3.27 -7.60
CA SER A 45 14.89 -3.34 -9.00
C SER A 45 14.02 -2.14 -9.37
N VAL A 46 13.07 -1.78 -8.50
CA VAL A 46 12.16 -0.63 -8.70
C VAL A 46 12.95 0.67 -8.82
N ARG A 47 13.92 0.88 -7.93
CA ARG A 47 14.78 2.08 -7.97
C ARG A 47 15.61 2.15 -9.23
N SER A 48 16.10 1.02 -9.74
CA SER A 48 16.88 0.96 -10.99
C SER A 48 16.04 1.23 -12.25
N MET A 49 14.71 1.14 -12.18
CA MET A 49 13.79 1.47 -13.28
C MET A 49 13.55 2.96 -13.44
N VAL A 50 13.93 3.77 -12.46
CA VAL A 50 13.85 5.22 -12.56
C VAL A 50 15.04 5.73 -13.35
N ALA A 51 14.77 6.38 -14.49
CA ALA A 51 15.80 6.79 -15.44
C ALA A 51 16.72 7.91 -14.89
N SER A 52 16.18 8.80 -14.04
CA SER A 52 16.96 9.88 -13.43
C SER A 52 17.73 9.39 -12.21
N ALA A 53 19.04 9.67 -12.18
CA ALA A 53 19.92 9.40 -11.05
C ALA A 53 20.31 10.68 -10.28
N ALA A 54 19.50 11.74 -10.37
CA ALA A 54 19.76 12.98 -9.67
C ALA A 54 19.90 12.73 -8.16
N PRO A 55 20.88 13.35 -7.48
CA PRO A 55 21.06 13.16 -6.04
C PRO A 55 19.92 13.80 -5.25
N ARG A 56 19.76 13.35 -4.00
CA ARG A 56 18.85 14.00 -3.05
C ARG A 56 19.18 15.49 -2.93
N PRO A 57 18.20 16.38 -3.04
CA PRO A 57 18.41 17.82 -2.78
C PRO A 57 18.99 18.07 -1.39
N SER A 58 19.72 19.16 -1.22
CA SER A 58 20.27 19.53 0.07
C SER A 58 19.16 19.84 1.08
N ASP A 59 19.46 19.72 2.37
CA ASP A 59 18.50 20.04 3.44
C ASP A 59 18.12 21.55 3.47
N SER A 60 18.92 22.41 2.86
CA SER A 60 18.62 23.84 2.66
C SER A 60 17.74 24.12 1.43
N ALA A 61 17.53 23.13 0.56
CA ALA A 61 16.65 23.29 -0.58
C ALA A 61 15.19 23.45 -0.12
N ARG A 62 14.43 24.30 -0.82
CA ARG A 62 13.03 24.56 -0.48
C ARG A 62 12.10 23.78 -1.40
N LEU A 63 10.99 23.37 -0.83
CA LEU A 63 9.90 22.79 -1.58
C LEU A 63 9.26 23.87 -2.46
N THR A 64 9.04 23.55 -3.72
CA THR A 64 8.35 24.42 -4.69
C THR A 64 7.27 23.62 -5.40
N GLU A 65 6.38 24.26 -6.17
CA GLU A 65 5.35 23.58 -6.96
C GLU A 65 5.92 22.50 -7.89
N ALA A 66 7.12 22.72 -8.43
CA ALA A 66 7.79 21.74 -9.28
C ALA A 66 8.13 20.41 -8.58
N TRP A 67 8.20 20.40 -7.25
CA TRP A 67 8.40 19.22 -6.43
C TRP A 67 7.09 18.57 -5.99
N ILE A 68 6.01 19.37 -5.94
CA ILE A 68 4.70 18.89 -5.50
C ILE A 68 4.01 18.13 -6.64
N SER A 69 4.15 18.56 -7.88
CA SER A 69 3.51 17.93 -9.05
C SER A 69 3.78 16.41 -9.15
N PRO A 70 5.05 15.93 -9.05
CA PRO A 70 5.30 14.47 -9.02
C PRO A 70 4.63 13.76 -7.86
N LEU A 71 4.61 14.38 -6.68
CA LEU A 71 3.99 13.80 -5.49
C LEU A 71 2.46 13.65 -5.65
N LEU A 72 1.80 14.68 -6.19
CA LEU A 72 0.36 14.64 -6.44
C LEU A 72 0.02 13.62 -7.53
N ALA A 73 0.79 13.57 -8.62
CA ALA A 73 0.61 12.58 -9.67
C ALA A 73 0.79 11.13 -9.14
N ALA A 74 1.76 10.91 -8.24
CA ALA A 74 1.94 9.64 -7.58
C ALA A 74 0.76 9.31 -6.64
N ALA A 75 0.21 10.30 -5.92
CA ALA A 75 -0.98 10.14 -5.08
C ALA A 75 -2.20 9.76 -5.93
N ASP A 76 -2.44 10.43 -7.05
CA ASP A 76 -3.53 10.10 -7.97
C ASP A 76 -3.36 8.69 -8.58
N SER A 77 -2.13 8.31 -8.95
CA SER A 77 -1.83 6.95 -9.43
C SER A 77 -2.11 5.90 -8.36
N SER A 78 -1.74 6.15 -7.10
CA SER A 78 -2.02 5.23 -5.99
C SER A 78 -3.52 5.14 -5.67
N ASN A 79 -4.25 6.25 -5.79
CA ASN A 79 -5.71 6.27 -5.61
C ASN A 79 -6.42 5.43 -6.69
N ALA A 80 -5.96 5.48 -7.94
CA ALA A 80 -6.50 4.64 -9.01
C ALA A 80 -6.38 3.13 -8.69
N VAL A 81 -5.32 2.70 -8.02
CA VAL A 81 -5.18 1.32 -7.52
C VAL A 81 -6.26 0.99 -6.49
N VAL A 82 -6.53 1.92 -5.55
CA VAL A 82 -7.58 1.74 -4.54
C VAL A 82 -8.97 1.63 -5.20
N GLU A 83 -9.28 2.51 -6.14
CA GLU A 83 -10.55 2.51 -6.86
C GLU A 83 -10.76 1.21 -7.66
N GLN A 84 -9.71 0.71 -8.31
CA GLN A 84 -9.77 -0.56 -9.01
C GLN A 84 -10.09 -1.71 -8.07
N ILE A 85 -9.43 -1.78 -6.93
CA ILE A 85 -9.65 -2.83 -5.92
C ILE A 85 -11.06 -2.73 -5.34
N ALA A 86 -11.51 -1.52 -5.00
CA ALA A 86 -12.87 -1.29 -4.51
C ALA A 86 -13.92 -1.75 -5.52
N SER A 87 -13.69 -1.49 -6.81
CA SER A 87 -14.56 -1.95 -7.91
C SER A 87 -14.60 -3.48 -8.00
N ASN A 88 -13.45 -4.14 -7.89
CA ASN A 88 -13.33 -5.60 -7.93
C ASN A 88 -14.07 -6.23 -6.72
N ILE A 89 -13.88 -5.66 -5.53
CA ILE A 89 -14.61 -6.09 -4.32
C ILE A 89 -16.12 -5.94 -4.48
N ALA A 90 -16.57 -4.81 -5.03
CA ALA A 90 -17.99 -4.57 -5.26
C ALA A 90 -18.59 -5.56 -6.28
N ALA A 91 -17.82 -5.96 -7.30
CA ALA A 91 -18.23 -6.98 -8.25
C ALA A 91 -18.38 -8.36 -7.57
N LEU A 92 -17.42 -8.75 -6.72
CA LEU A 92 -17.48 -10.01 -5.97
C LEU A 92 -18.67 -10.08 -5.01
N LYS A 93 -19.04 -8.97 -4.36
CA LYS A 93 -20.20 -8.89 -3.46
C LYS A 93 -21.55 -9.06 -4.19
N LYS A 94 -21.63 -8.79 -5.49
CA LYS A 94 -22.86 -8.95 -6.29
C LYS A 94 -23.11 -10.39 -6.76
N GLU A 95 -22.09 -11.25 -6.73
CA GLU A 95 -22.24 -12.65 -7.06
C GLU A 95 -22.82 -13.41 -5.85
N ASP A 96 -24.15 -13.57 -5.78
CA ASP A 96 -24.84 -14.42 -4.82
C ASP A 96 -24.33 -15.87 -4.98
N GLY A 97 -23.48 -16.32 -4.08
CA GLY A 97 -22.83 -17.62 -4.14
C GLY A 97 -22.62 -18.26 -2.78
N GLY A 98 -22.88 -19.58 -2.69
CA GLY A 98 -22.67 -20.36 -1.47
C GLY A 98 -21.20 -20.32 -0.96
N PHE A 99 -20.96 -20.90 0.23
CA PHE A 99 -19.69 -20.90 0.99
C PHE A 99 -18.42 -21.08 0.14
N ILE A 100 -18.44 -21.97 -0.86
CA ILE A 100 -17.28 -22.23 -1.74
C ILE A 100 -16.98 -21.03 -2.68
N LYS A 101 -18.01 -20.34 -3.15
CA LYS A 101 -17.85 -19.12 -3.96
C LYS A 101 -17.33 -17.96 -3.13
N ASN A 102 -17.86 -17.78 -1.90
CA ASN A 102 -17.39 -16.76 -0.97
C ASN A 102 -15.93 -16.97 -0.54
N PHE A 103 -15.52 -18.26 -0.36
CA PHE A 103 -14.13 -18.60 -0.10
C PHE A 103 -13.22 -18.27 -1.29
N GLY A 104 -13.65 -18.61 -2.52
CA GLY A 104 -12.92 -18.25 -3.75
C GLY A 104 -12.81 -16.74 -3.96
N ALA A 105 -13.86 -15.99 -3.64
CA ALA A 105 -13.88 -14.53 -3.67
C ALA A 105 -12.90 -13.93 -2.65
N GLY A 106 -12.90 -14.44 -1.41
CA GLY A 106 -11.93 -14.04 -0.38
C GLY A 106 -10.48 -14.30 -0.78
N MET A 107 -10.22 -15.45 -1.43
CA MET A 107 -8.91 -15.79 -1.99
C MET A 107 -8.45 -14.82 -3.08
N ASN A 108 -9.34 -14.43 -3.99
CA ASN A 108 -9.03 -13.45 -5.02
C ASN A 108 -8.73 -12.08 -4.41
N LEU A 109 -9.43 -11.71 -3.35
CA LEU A 109 -9.23 -10.46 -2.61
C LEU A 109 -7.84 -10.38 -1.95
N VAL A 110 -7.39 -11.48 -1.32
CA VAL A 110 -6.03 -11.60 -0.77
C VAL A 110 -4.99 -11.52 -1.89
N LYS A 111 -5.24 -12.14 -3.04
CA LYS A 111 -4.37 -12.09 -4.21
C LYS A 111 -4.24 -10.65 -4.73
N GLU A 112 -5.34 -9.93 -4.88
CA GLU A 112 -5.36 -8.53 -5.29
C GLU A 112 -4.67 -7.61 -4.28
N ALA A 113 -4.90 -7.82 -2.97
CA ALA A 113 -4.24 -7.05 -1.93
C ALA A 113 -2.71 -7.14 -1.99
N ARG A 114 -2.15 -8.29 -2.39
CA ARG A 114 -0.70 -8.45 -2.61
C ARG A 114 -0.16 -7.67 -3.80
N LEU A 115 -0.99 -7.36 -4.77
CA LEU A 115 -0.59 -6.57 -5.94
C LEU A 115 -0.54 -5.07 -5.63
N ILE A 116 -1.20 -4.61 -4.56
CA ILE A 116 -1.27 -3.19 -4.19
C ILE A 116 0.13 -2.54 -4.15
N PRO A 117 1.11 -3.06 -3.38
CA PRO A 117 2.42 -2.43 -3.31
C PRO A 117 3.12 -2.37 -4.67
N LEU A 118 2.97 -3.42 -5.48
CA LEU A 118 3.59 -3.53 -6.79
C LEU A 118 2.99 -2.53 -7.78
N LEU A 119 1.67 -2.39 -7.78
CA LEU A 119 0.96 -1.44 -8.62
C LEU A 119 1.26 0.00 -8.22
N VAL A 120 1.32 0.29 -6.91
CA VAL A 120 1.70 1.61 -6.40
C VAL A 120 3.14 1.95 -6.81
N ARG A 121 4.09 1.02 -6.66
CA ARG A 121 5.48 1.19 -7.11
C ARG A 121 5.57 1.47 -8.60
N ARG A 122 4.85 0.68 -9.41
CA ARG A 122 4.78 0.89 -10.86
C ARG A 122 4.29 2.30 -11.19
N GLY A 123 3.23 2.75 -10.54
CA GLY A 123 2.69 4.10 -10.71
C GLY A 123 3.70 5.19 -10.35
N VAL A 124 4.39 5.05 -9.23
CA VAL A 124 5.45 5.99 -8.81
C VAL A 124 6.59 6.02 -9.84
N VAL A 125 7.10 4.86 -10.28
CA VAL A 125 8.16 4.79 -11.31
C VAL A 125 7.73 5.47 -12.60
N GLN A 126 6.51 5.24 -13.06
CA GLN A 126 5.98 5.89 -14.26
C GLN A 126 5.94 7.41 -14.12
N VAL A 127 5.45 7.91 -13.00
CA VAL A 127 5.41 9.36 -12.72
C VAL A 127 6.81 9.96 -12.68
N LEU A 128 7.75 9.30 -11.99
CA LEU A 128 9.13 9.80 -11.89
C LEU A 128 9.81 9.86 -13.26
N ASN A 129 9.64 8.82 -14.08
CA ASN A 129 10.20 8.80 -15.44
C ASN A 129 9.56 9.85 -16.35
N GLN A 130 8.25 10.05 -16.30
CA GLN A 130 7.56 11.07 -17.06
C GLN A 130 8.02 12.48 -16.70
N GLN A 131 8.35 12.71 -15.43
CA GLN A 131 8.75 14.01 -14.93
C GLN A 131 10.27 14.17 -14.79
N ASN A 132 11.03 13.19 -15.27
CA ASN A 132 12.49 13.15 -15.20
C ASN A 132 13.02 13.42 -13.77
N ARG A 133 12.41 12.77 -12.77
CA ARG A 133 12.78 12.84 -11.36
C ARG A 133 13.44 11.57 -10.89
N SER A 134 14.40 11.67 -9.98
CA SER A 134 14.99 10.53 -9.33
C SER A 134 14.14 10.06 -8.13
N TRP A 135 14.40 8.82 -7.69
CA TRP A 135 13.81 8.32 -6.44
C TRP A 135 14.26 9.11 -5.21
N ALA A 136 15.53 9.54 -5.18
CA ALA A 136 16.06 10.33 -4.08
C ALA A 136 15.43 11.73 -3.98
N GLU A 137 15.14 12.35 -5.13
CA GLU A 137 14.38 13.60 -5.20
C GLU A 137 12.95 13.42 -4.70
N TYR A 138 12.30 12.33 -5.10
CA TYR A 138 10.93 12.00 -4.67
C TYR A 138 10.84 11.80 -3.15
N ASP A 139 11.73 10.99 -2.58
CA ASP A 139 11.77 10.74 -1.14
C ASP A 139 11.96 12.03 -0.36
N TRP A 140 12.86 12.91 -0.82
CA TRP A 140 13.10 14.21 -0.23
C TRP A 140 11.85 15.11 -0.30
N ALA A 141 11.24 15.22 -1.48
CA ALA A 141 10.06 16.04 -1.69
C ALA A 141 8.88 15.55 -0.85
N LYS A 142 8.68 14.23 -0.77
CA LYS A 142 7.65 13.59 0.04
C LYS A 142 7.83 13.90 1.53
N GLU A 143 9.04 13.73 2.07
CA GLU A 143 9.33 14.06 3.48
C GLU A 143 9.00 15.53 3.80
N ARG A 144 9.49 16.47 2.97
CA ARG A 144 9.24 17.89 3.17
C ARG A 144 7.77 18.27 2.99
N ALA A 145 7.12 17.75 1.96
CA ALA A 145 5.70 18.03 1.70
C ALA A 145 4.81 17.55 2.86
N ILE A 146 5.04 16.36 3.39
CA ILE A 146 4.29 15.81 4.51
C ILE A 146 4.56 16.63 5.79
N ALA A 147 5.82 17.01 6.04
CA ALA A 147 6.18 17.88 7.15
C ALA A 147 5.50 19.25 7.01
N ALA A 148 5.55 19.88 5.84
CA ALA A 148 4.93 21.17 5.55
C ALA A 148 3.39 21.13 5.57
N ALA A 149 2.78 20.03 5.14
CA ALA A 149 1.33 19.83 5.23
C ALA A 149 0.85 19.61 6.68
N GLY A 150 1.75 19.40 7.63
CA GLY A 150 1.38 19.08 9.01
C GLY A 150 0.66 17.73 9.15
N ILE A 151 0.93 16.79 8.24
CA ILE A 151 0.36 15.45 8.29
C ILE A 151 1.16 14.63 9.30
N THR A 152 0.44 14.07 10.28
CA THR A 152 1.01 13.22 11.33
C THR A 152 0.65 11.76 11.09
N ARG A 153 1.32 10.83 11.77
CA ARG A 153 0.99 9.41 11.74
C ARG A 153 -0.48 9.17 12.09
N SER A 154 -1.00 9.83 13.13
CA SER A 154 -2.40 9.69 13.54
C SER A 154 -3.39 10.14 12.44
N ASN A 155 -3.07 11.19 11.68
CA ASN A 155 -3.90 11.59 10.55
C ASN A 155 -3.98 10.48 9.48
N VAL A 156 -2.84 9.83 9.22
CA VAL A 156 -2.76 8.76 8.21
C VAL A 156 -3.45 7.50 8.68
N ASP A 157 -3.29 7.12 9.95
CA ASP A 157 -3.97 5.96 10.51
C ASP A 157 -5.50 6.14 10.44
N SER A 158 -6.01 7.35 10.75
CA SER A 158 -7.43 7.67 10.62
C SER A 158 -7.92 7.65 9.16
N ALA A 159 -7.12 8.20 8.23
CA ALA A 159 -7.45 8.18 6.80
C ALA A 159 -7.43 6.74 6.24
N ALA A 160 -6.47 5.92 6.67
CA ALA A 160 -6.39 4.52 6.28
C ALA A 160 -7.61 3.73 6.78
N GLN A 161 -8.01 3.90 8.03
CA GLN A 161 -9.23 3.29 8.57
C GLN A 161 -10.47 3.69 7.78
N ALA A 162 -10.64 4.98 7.49
CA ALA A 162 -11.75 5.46 6.68
C ALA A 162 -11.77 4.84 5.27
N LEU A 163 -10.61 4.73 4.62
CA LEU A 163 -10.46 4.09 3.33
C LEU A 163 -10.87 2.61 3.37
N PHE A 164 -10.47 1.88 4.42
CA PHE A 164 -10.82 0.46 4.59
C PHE A 164 -12.31 0.26 4.82
N HIS A 165 -12.91 1.04 5.72
CA HIS A 165 -14.35 0.99 5.94
C HIS A 165 -15.15 1.29 4.66
N ALA A 166 -14.72 2.28 3.88
CA ALA A 166 -15.35 2.60 2.61
C ALA A 166 -15.21 1.46 1.56
N THR A 167 -14.07 0.75 1.56
CA THR A 167 -13.76 -0.27 0.56
C THR A 167 -14.32 -1.64 0.93
N LEU A 168 -14.18 -2.05 2.20
CA LEU A 168 -14.53 -3.40 2.68
C LEU A 168 -15.93 -3.46 3.34
N GLY A 169 -16.45 -2.30 3.80
CA GLY A 169 -17.71 -2.19 4.57
C GLY A 169 -17.50 -2.44 6.07
N ASP A 170 -18.50 -2.07 6.87
CA ASP A 170 -18.46 -2.07 8.34
C ASP A 170 -18.34 -3.47 9.01
N THR A 171 -18.36 -4.54 8.24
CA THR A 171 -18.43 -5.91 8.77
C THR A 171 -17.08 -6.60 8.92
N THR A 172 -15.99 -5.95 8.56
CA THR A 172 -14.66 -6.54 8.64
C THR A 172 -13.75 -5.68 9.53
N ASP A 173 -13.33 -6.24 10.66
CA ASP A 173 -12.20 -5.72 11.45
C ASP A 173 -10.87 -5.93 10.70
N ALA A 174 -10.82 -5.52 9.44
CA ALA A 174 -9.61 -5.56 8.65
C ALA A 174 -8.70 -4.40 9.08
N GLN A 175 -7.58 -4.73 9.68
CA GLN A 175 -6.54 -3.76 10.00
C GLN A 175 -5.38 -3.96 9.02
N ILE A 176 -4.99 -2.89 8.31
CA ILE A 176 -3.68 -2.89 7.67
C ILE A 176 -2.64 -2.61 8.75
N ARG A 177 -1.79 -3.59 9.00
CA ARG A 177 -0.53 -3.37 9.70
C ARG A 177 0.57 -3.14 8.68
N VAL A 178 0.97 -1.90 8.53
CA VAL A 178 2.27 -1.58 7.96
C VAL A 178 3.30 -1.80 9.07
N PRO A 179 4.47 -2.44 8.79
CA PRO A 179 5.51 -2.62 9.80
C PRO A 179 5.84 -1.29 10.47
N ASP A 180 5.64 -1.20 11.79
CA ASP A 180 5.72 0.07 12.55
C ASP A 180 7.09 0.74 12.46
N GLY A 181 8.18 -0.02 12.24
CA GLY A 181 9.53 0.50 12.26
C GLY A 181 9.77 1.57 11.20
N ALA A 182 9.57 1.23 9.92
CA ALA A 182 9.95 2.12 8.83
C ALA A 182 9.00 3.30 8.65
N VAL A 183 7.68 3.08 8.84
CA VAL A 183 6.69 4.17 8.82
C VAL A 183 6.86 5.07 10.02
N GLY A 184 7.12 4.50 11.20
CA GLY A 184 7.45 5.27 12.40
C GLY A 184 8.70 6.12 12.22
N ASP A 185 9.76 5.57 11.59
CA ASP A 185 10.99 6.31 11.29
C ASP A 185 10.75 7.47 10.32
N PHE A 186 9.93 7.24 9.29
CA PHE A 186 9.56 8.28 8.35
C PHE A 186 8.85 9.44 9.06
N TYR A 187 7.83 9.15 9.90
CA TYR A 187 7.11 10.22 10.61
C TYR A 187 7.97 10.89 11.69
N ARG A 188 8.88 10.18 12.36
CA ARG A 188 9.87 10.84 13.25
C ARG A 188 10.76 11.82 12.50
N ARG A 189 11.19 11.51 11.27
CA ARG A 189 11.96 12.46 10.45
C ARG A 189 11.13 13.67 10.05
N THR A 190 9.88 13.48 9.62
CA THR A 190 8.99 14.61 9.27
C THR A 190 8.69 15.51 10.50
N ASP A 191 8.52 14.93 11.67
CA ASP A 191 8.34 15.66 12.92
C ASP A 191 9.61 16.44 13.31
N SER A 192 10.78 15.83 13.12
CA SER A 192 12.07 16.49 13.33
C SER A 192 12.28 17.68 12.39
N LEU A 193 11.91 17.57 11.10
CA LEU A 193 11.97 18.68 10.15
C LEU A 193 11.10 19.87 10.59
N ARG A 194 9.91 19.59 11.14
CA ARG A 194 9.03 20.63 11.69
C ARG A 194 9.60 21.27 12.94
N ALA A 195 10.06 20.45 13.88
CA ALA A 195 10.55 20.92 15.17
C ALA A 195 11.86 21.71 15.05
N SER A 196 12.72 21.40 14.10
CA SER A 196 13.99 22.11 13.85
C SER A 196 13.83 23.44 13.14
N GLY A 197 12.60 23.77 12.63
CA GLY A 197 12.39 24.94 11.79
C GLY A 197 12.98 24.82 10.39
N ALA A 198 13.32 23.60 9.95
CA ALA A 198 13.82 23.34 8.59
C ALA A 198 12.74 23.56 7.52
N ILE A 199 11.46 23.55 7.90
CA ILE A 199 10.33 23.91 7.08
C ILE A 199 9.97 25.37 7.35
N ASP A 200 9.98 26.19 6.34
CA ASP A 200 9.65 27.61 6.47
C ASP A 200 8.15 27.92 6.24
N SER A 201 7.77 29.16 6.53
CA SER A 201 6.37 29.60 6.40
C SER A 201 5.84 29.55 4.96
N ALA A 202 6.72 29.69 3.97
CA ALA A 202 6.34 29.61 2.56
C ALA A 202 5.99 28.17 2.16
N GLU A 203 6.74 27.18 2.66
CA GLU A 203 6.45 25.76 2.43
C GLU A 203 5.15 25.34 3.13
N PHE A 204 4.87 25.85 4.35
CA PHE A 204 3.57 25.63 5.01
C PHE A 204 2.41 26.23 4.19
N ALA A 205 2.58 27.45 3.70
CA ALA A 205 1.58 28.11 2.86
C ALA A 205 1.36 27.33 1.55
N LEU A 206 2.43 26.87 0.93
CA LEU A 206 2.43 26.10 -0.31
C LEU A 206 1.68 24.76 -0.14
N MET A 207 1.91 24.05 0.97
CA MET A 207 1.32 22.72 1.18
C MET A 207 -0.09 22.72 1.78
N ARG A 208 -0.51 23.84 2.35
CA ARG A 208 -1.84 23.96 3.00
C ARG A 208 -3.01 23.53 2.09
N PRO A 209 -3.08 23.94 0.80
CA PRO A 209 -4.17 23.53 -0.10
C PRO A 209 -4.18 22.02 -0.39
N TYR A 210 -3.02 21.38 -0.37
CA TYR A 210 -2.85 19.98 -0.77
C TYR A 210 -2.99 18.98 0.38
N ARG A 211 -3.06 19.46 1.63
CA ARG A 211 -3.12 18.60 2.81
C ARG A 211 -4.27 17.61 2.76
N GLN A 212 -5.48 18.09 2.48
CA GLN A 212 -6.67 17.23 2.44
C GLN A 212 -6.61 16.26 1.25
N LEU A 213 -6.19 16.74 0.09
CA LEU A 213 -6.02 15.90 -1.10
C LEU A 213 -5.04 14.73 -0.87
N LEU A 214 -3.93 14.99 -0.17
CA LEU A 214 -2.98 13.93 0.18
C LEU A 214 -3.59 12.92 1.16
N LEU A 215 -4.40 13.35 2.11
CA LEU A 215 -5.11 12.45 3.04
C LEU A 215 -6.21 11.64 2.34
N ASP A 216 -6.85 12.21 1.32
CA ASP A 216 -7.94 11.53 0.61
C ASP A 216 -7.41 10.56 -0.46
N ARG A 217 -6.36 10.93 -1.20
CA ARG A 217 -5.87 10.18 -2.36
C ARG A 217 -4.49 9.56 -2.18
N GLY A 218 -3.69 10.09 -1.27
CA GLY A 218 -2.31 9.66 -1.05
C GLY A 218 -2.13 8.67 0.09
N VAL A 219 -3.17 8.09 0.66
CA VAL A 219 -3.08 7.24 1.86
C VAL A 219 -2.05 6.13 1.70
N LEU A 220 -2.02 5.43 0.57
CA LEU A 220 -1.06 4.34 0.34
C LEU A 220 0.39 4.86 0.31
N LEU A 221 0.64 6.04 -0.29
CA LEU A 221 1.96 6.68 -0.25
C LEU A 221 2.30 7.18 1.15
N LEU A 222 1.33 7.73 1.88
CA LEU A 222 1.52 8.18 3.26
C LEU A 222 1.84 7.02 4.20
N LEU A 223 1.33 5.83 3.92
CA LEU A 223 1.71 4.57 4.58
C LEU A 223 3.08 4.04 4.13
N GLY A 224 3.69 4.63 3.10
CA GLY A 224 5.00 4.22 2.59
C GLY A 224 4.99 2.88 1.86
N ILE A 225 3.83 2.47 1.32
CA ILE A 225 3.66 1.15 0.67
C ILE A 225 4.63 0.96 -0.49
N GLU A 226 4.95 2.04 -1.21
CA GLU A 226 5.92 2.00 -2.32
C GLU A 226 7.36 1.75 -1.86
N ALA A 227 7.67 2.01 -0.59
CA ALA A 227 9.02 1.98 -0.04
C ALA A 227 9.33 0.75 0.83
N HIS A 228 8.39 -0.22 0.94
CA HIS A 228 8.57 -1.41 1.80
C HIS A 228 8.34 -2.70 1.03
N ASP A 229 9.23 -3.70 1.22
CA ASP A 229 9.12 -5.03 0.59
C ASP A 229 8.08 -5.93 1.28
N SER A 230 7.72 -5.65 2.51
CA SER A 230 6.72 -6.40 3.27
C SER A 230 5.49 -5.56 3.58
N PHE A 231 4.33 -6.13 3.30
CA PHE A 231 3.03 -5.58 3.58
C PHE A 231 2.11 -6.71 4.06
N ASP A 232 1.62 -6.59 5.27
CA ASP A 232 0.70 -7.58 5.85
C ASP A 232 -0.70 -6.97 5.96
N VAL A 233 -1.66 -7.60 5.29
CA VAL A 233 -3.09 -7.36 5.53
C VAL A 233 -3.56 -8.39 6.54
N ILE A 234 -3.89 -7.96 7.74
CA ILE A 234 -4.48 -8.81 8.76
C ILE A 234 -5.99 -8.60 8.71
N VAL A 235 -6.71 -9.65 8.34
CA VAL A 235 -8.16 -9.72 8.47
C VAL A 235 -8.42 -10.49 9.75
N SER A 236 -8.90 -9.81 10.81
CA SER A 236 -9.41 -10.48 12.02
C SER A 236 -10.87 -10.89 11.78
N GLU A 237 -11.17 -12.16 12.01
CA GLU A 237 -12.53 -12.70 12.02
C GLU A 237 -13.31 -12.18 13.23
#